data_affb499af4c669cbc8f4de2f0bcfb640
#
_entry.id   affb499af4c669cbc8f4de2f0bcfb640
#
_cell.length_a   1.000
_cell.length_b   1.000
_cell.length_c   1.000
_cell.angle_alpha   90.00
_cell.angle_beta   90.00
_cell.angle_gamma   90.00
#
_symmetry.space_group_name_H-M   'P 1'
#
loop_
_entity.id
_entity.type
_entity.pdbx_description
1 polymer ?
#
loop_
_entity_poly.entity_id
_entity_poly.type
_entity_poly.pdbx_seq_one_letter_code
_entity_poly.pdbx_strand_id
1 'polypeptide(L)'
;MNRIDICKNIIQSIKEYITNPEKLEPHRAKNHFVRKRKLSLFQVIMYLLYTSKASMFQNLSRIREDLGNLDFPDISKQALSKARQFINPALFKELYYLSVDLFYKQLPSRKLWNGYHLFAIDGSKIELPNSKSNFEFFGEMFGYPDPSRRFTMGLGSIVYDVLDDYIVHASFQRYLASERSAALEHLHNLEDLNIYQNSVIIFDRGYYSEDMFRYCVEHQHLCLMRLKQNYNIAKKCFGDIITVLPGNTKDGTENIKIRVIEVTLGDGTKEYLATNLFDSHISQKMFRELYFYRWPVETKYKELKSRLAIEEFSGATTTSVLQEFYINVLLSNLSSLIKNQVDEEIQITAKSTNKYRYQANRAFIIGRIKTIVPKILCNLFDLSAIDRLYKESLRCRSQIMPGRTFRRKKNKAIGRTHFNNKKVAF
;
A
#
# COMPACT_ATOMS: atom_id res chain seq x y z
N MET A 1 3.73 20.61 -13.02
CA MET A 1 4.53 19.36 -13.20
C MET A 1 3.55 18.21 -13.37
N ASN A 2 3.74 17.34 -14.34
CA ASN A 2 2.88 16.18 -14.54
C ASN A 2 3.35 14.98 -13.70
N ARG A 3 2.56 13.91 -13.61
CA ARG A 3 2.87 12.74 -12.79
C ARG A 3 4.09 11.94 -13.30
N ILE A 4 4.42 12.04 -14.57
CA ILE A 4 5.61 11.41 -15.17
C ILE A 4 6.87 12.12 -14.68
N ASP A 5 6.85 13.45 -14.64
CA ASP A 5 7.97 14.23 -14.12
C ASP A 5 8.19 13.97 -12.62
N ILE A 6 7.11 13.88 -11.84
CA ILE A 6 7.19 13.50 -10.42
C ILE A 6 7.82 12.10 -10.28
N CYS A 7 7.42 11.12 -11.10
CA CYS A 7 7.99 9.78 -11.09
C CYS A 7 9.51 9.81 -11.36
N LYS A 8 9.94 10.60 -12.36
CA LYS A 8 11.38 10.79 -12.68
C LYS A 8 12.14 11.41 -11.51
N ASN A 9 11.58 12.46 -10.89
CA ASN A 9 12.19 13.13 -9.74
C ASN A 9 12.33 12.20 -8.54
N ILE A 10 11.32 11.38 -8.27
CA ILE A 10 11.38 10.36 -7.20
C ILE A 10 12.50 9.36 -7.49
N ILE A 11 12.59 8.82 -8.72
CA ILE A 11 13.65 7.88 -9.10
C ILE A 11 15.03 8.52 -8.99
N GLN A 12 15.18 9.77 -9.43
CA GLN A 12 16.43 10.52 -9.30
C GLN A 12 16.82 10.73 -7.83
N SER A 13 15.87 11.12 -6.98
CA SER A 13 16.13 11.30 -5.55
C SER A 13 16.46 9.99 -4.83
N ILE A 14 15.83 8.87 -5.22
CA ILE A 14 16.21 7.53 -4.75
C ILE A 14 17.65 7.22 -5.14
N LYS A 15 18.04 7.49 -6.40
CA LYS A 15 19.40 7.27 -6.88
C LYS A 15 20.42 8.07 -6.08
N GLU A 16 20.16 9.34 -5.85
CA GLU A 16 21.01 10.21 -5.02
C GLU A 16 21.11 9.70 -3.58
N TYR A 17 19.99 9.20 -3.02
CA TYR A 17 19.98 8.62 -1.70
C TYR A 17 20.85 7.38 -1.59
N ILE A 18 20.68 6.40 -2.50
CA ILE A 18 21.39 5.11 -2.44
C ILE A 18 22.83 5.17 -2.92
N THR A 19 23.25 6.27 -3.52
CA THR A 19 24.66 6.52 -3.90
C THR A 19 25.41 7.38 -2.90
N ASN A 20 24.72 7.96 -1.90
CA ASN A 20 25.33 8.78 -0.85
C ASN A 20 25.74 7.90 0.35
N PRO A 21 27.06 7.75 0.65
CA PRO A 21 27.54 6.93 1.75
C PRO A 21 27.02 7.38 3.12
N GLU A 22 26.89 8.68 3.37
CA GLU A 22 26.44 9.24 4.65
C GLU A 22 24.98 8.87 4.92
N LYS A 23 24.13 8.93 3.89
CA LYS A 23 22.73 8.52 3.98
C LYS A 23 22.58 7.01 4.20
N LEU A 24 23.52 6.22 3.69
CA LEU A 24 23.46 4.76 3.82
C LEU A 24 24.06 4.26 5.13
N GLU A 25 24.88 5.04 5.82
CA GLU A 25 25.56 4.60 7.05
C GLU A 25 24.59 4.14 8.15
N PRO A 26 23.49 4.85 8.46
CA PRO A 26 22.54 4.43 9.50
C PRO A 26 21.84 3.10 9.19
N HIS A 27 21.83 2.72 7.91
CA HIS A 27 21.09 1.55 7.41
C HIS A 27 21.94 0.28 7.29
N ARG A 28 23.21 0.35 7.56
CA ARG A 28 24.09 -0.82 7.57
C ARG A 28 24.44 -1.24 9.00
N ALA A 29 24.54 -2.54 9.26
CA ALA A 29 25.03 -3.01 10.53
C ALA A 29 26.47 -2.55 10.77
N LYS A 30 26.79 -2.19 12.03
CA LYS A 30 28.14 -1.76 12.43
C LYS A 30 29.19 -2.76 11.94
N ASN A 31 30.28 -2.27 11.37
CA ASN A 31 31.40 -3.04 10.81
C ASN A 31 31.07 -3.87 9.55
N HIS A 32 29.87 -3.75 8.97
CA HIS A 32 29.55 -4.38 7.68
C HIS A 32 29.60 -3.37 6.54
N PHE A 33 29.99 -3.85 5.34
CA PHE A 33 30.17 -3.03 4.13
C PHE A 33 31.20 -1.88 4.29
N VAL A 34 32.09 -1.95 5.28
CA VAL A 34 33.15 -0.96 5.53
C VAL A 34 34.40 -1.23 4.70
N ARG A 35 34.70 -2.53 4.49
CA ARG A 35 35.88 -2.96 3.73
C ARG A 35 35.49 -3.28 2.28
N LYS A 36 36.41 -3.04 1.33
CA LYS A 36 36.25 -3.46 -0.05
C LYS A 36 36.22 -5.02 -0.11
N ARG A 37 35.02 -5.57 -0.20
CA ARG A 37 34.76 -7.02 -0.36
C ARG A 37 34.14 -7.28 -1.71
N LYS A 38 33.97 -8.60 -2.06
CA LYS A 38 33.32 -9.02 -3.32
C LYS A 38 31.95 -8.35 -3.55
N LEU A 39 31.16 -8.13 -2.50
CA LEU A 39 29.80 -7.59 -2.58
C LEU A 39 29.71 -6.27 -1.82
N SER A 40 29.37 -5.19 -2.51
CA SER A 40 29.14 -3.86 -1.92
C SER A 40 27.69 -3.71 -1.42
N LEU A 41 27.47 -2.71 -0.53
CA LEU A 41 26.14 -2.34 -0.06
C LEU A 41 25.21 -1.98 -1.22
N PHE A 42 25.71 -1.15 -2.16
CA PHE A 42 24.96 -0.75 -3.35
C PHE A 42 24.51 -1.95 -4.20
N GLN A 43 25.40 -2.93 -4.43
CA GLN A 43 25.04 -4.13 -5.19
C GLN A 43 23.94 -4.95 -4.51
N VAL A 44 23.93 -5.06 -3.17
CA VAL A 44 22.87 -5.75 -2.45
C VAL A 44 21.55 -4.97 -2.56
N ILE A 45 21.55 -3.65 -2.41
CA ILE A 45 20.38 -2.80 -2.59
C ILE A 45 19.80 -2.99 -4.00
N MET A 46 20.66 -2.93 -5.02
CA MET A 46 20.24 -3.11 -6.41
C MET A 46 19.66 -4.50 -6.66
N TYR A 47 20.26 -5.56 -6.09
CA TYR A 47 19.69 -6.88 -6.15
C TYR A 47 18.28 -6.92 -5.57
N LEU A 48 18.04 -6.31 -4.41
CA LEU A 48 16.73 -6.31 -3.74
C LEU A 48 15.67 -5.54 -4.55
N LEU A 49 16.04 -4.43 -5.17
CA LEU A 49 15.15 -3.65 -6.04
C LEU A 49 14.87 -4.36 -7.37
N TYR A 50 15.84 -5.12 -7.91
CA TYR A 50 15.73 -5.87 -9.16
C TYR A 50 14.97 -7.20 -8.99
N THR A 51 15.00 -7.81 -7.79
CA THR A 51 14.52 -9.19 -7.54
C THR A 51 13.15 -9.47 -8.14
N SER A 52 13.08 -10.47 -9.02
CA SER A 52 11.84 -11.06 -9.49
C SER A 52 11.33 -12.13 -8.51
N LYS A 53 10.15 -12.67 -8.76
CA LYS A 53 9.61 -13.80 -7.97
C LYS A 53 10.20 -15.18 -8.35
N ALA A 54 11.20 -15.19 -9.21
CA ALA A 54 11.99 -16.36 -9.53
C ALA A 54 12.88 -16.79 -8.36
N SER A 55 13.55 -17.94 -8.50
CA SER A 55 14.48 -18.42 -7.48
C SER A 55 15.66 -17.45 -7.31
N MET A 56 16.26 -17.43 -6.12
CA MET A 56 17.42 -16.59 -5.85
C MET A 56 18.58 -16.88 -6.83
N PHE A 57 18.76 -18.11 -7.21
CA PHE A 57 19.79 -18.50 -8.17
C PHE A 57 19.53 -17.92 -9.57
N GLN A 58 18.29 -18.00 -10.04
CA GLN A 58 17.90 -17.37 -11.32
C GLN A 58 18.06 -15.85 -11.29
N ASN A 59 17.68 -15.20 -10.17
CA ASN A 59 17.87 -13.77 -10.02
C ASN A 59 19.34 -13.38 -10.00
N LEU A 60 20.23 -14.19 -9.39
CA LEU A 60 21.69 -13.98 -9.41
C LEU A 60 22.30 -14.14 -10.80
N SER A 61 21.79 -15.07 -11.60
CA SER A 61 22.22 -15.21 -13.00
C SER A 61 21.80 -14.00 -13.82
N ARG A 62 20.51 -13.68 -13.79
CA ARG A 62 19.92 -12.60 -14.60
C ARG A 62 20.46 -11.21 -14.27
N ILE A 63 20.76 -10.90 -13.00
CA ILE A 63 21.22 -9.56 -12.63
C ILE A 63 22.53 -9.20 -13.31
N ARG A 64 23.41 -10.17 -13.54
CA ARG A 64 24.69 -9.98 -14.24
C ARG A 64 24.51 -9.65 -15.72
N GLU A 65 23.51 -10.26 -16.34
CA GLU A 65 23.16 -10.02 -17.74
C GLU A 65 22.39 -8.70 -17.90
N ASP A 66 21.37 -8.48 -17.06
CA ASP A 66 20.46 -7.35 -17.18
C ASP A 66 21.02 -6.03 -16.66
N LEU A 67 21.92 -6.09 -15.68
CA LEU A 67 22.55 -4.92 -15.02
C LEU A 67 24.08 -5.00 -15.13
N GLY A 68 24.63 -5.21 -16.35
CA GLY A 68 26.06 -5.40 -16.60
C GLY A 68 26.94 -4.31 -15.99
N ASN A 69 26.51 -3.04 -15.99
CA ASN A 69 27.23 -1.93 -15.38
C ASN A 69 27.36 -2.01 -13.85
N LEU A 70 26.61 -2.91 -13.21
CA LEU A 70 26.67 -3.12 -11.76
C LEU A 70 27.92 -3.89 -11.33
N ASP A 71 28.58 -4.56 -12.28
CA ASP A 71 29.69 -5.49 -12.01
C ASP A 71 29.38 -6.45 -10.85
N PHE A 72 28.19 -7.11 -10.96
CA PHE A 72 27.70 -7.95 -9.89
C PHE A 72 28.52 -9.22 -9.79
N PRO A 73 29.16 -9.48 -8.62
CA PRO A 73 30.11 -10.57 -8.49
C PRO A 73 29.45 -11.95 -8.57
N ASP A 74 30.23 -12.94 -8.97
CA ASP A 74 29.80 -14.34 -8.83
C ASP A 74 29.87 -14.77 -7.37
N ILE A 75 28.70 -14.95 -6.76
CA ILE A 75 28.53 -15.29 -5.34
C ILE A 75 27.46 -16.35 -5.16
N SER A 76 27.56 -17.08 -4.08
CA SER A 76 26.54 -18.05 -3.69
C SER A 76 25.28 -17.34 -3.16
N LYS A 77 24.11 -18.01 -3.26
CA LYS A 77 22.86 -17.56 -2.65
C LYS A 77 22.97 -17.35 -1.13
N GLN A 78 23.81 -18.16 -0.46
CA GLN A 78 24.07 -18.06 0.97
C GLN A 78 24.82 -16.77 1.31
N ALA A 79 25.84 -16.42 0.52
CA ALA A 79 26.58 -15.17 0.69
C ALA A 79 25.69 -13.94 0.57
N LEU A 80 24.81 -13.91 -0.46
CA LEU A 80 23.85 -12.85 -0.64
C LEU A 80 22.81 -12.81 0.48
N SER A 81 22.25 -13.97 0.84
CA SER A 81 21.27 -14.08 1.94
C SER A 81 21.84 -13.59 3.26
N LYS A 82 23.13 -13.87 3.53
CA LYS A 82 23.84 -13.35 4.71
C LYS A 82 24.08 -11.85 4.60
N ALA A 83 24.51 -11.37 3.45
CA ALA A 83 24.82 -9.95 3.24
C ALA A 83 23.59 -9.05 3.45
N ARG A 84 22.42 -9.45 2.91
CA ARG A 84 21.19 -8.66 3.08
C ARG A 84 20.73 -8.50 4.52
N GLN A 85 21.08 -9.43 5.44
CA GLN A 85 20.71 -9.33 6.85
C GLN A 85 21.38 -8.14 7.56
N PHE A 86 22.47 -7.63 6.98
CA PHE A 86 23.20 -6.46 7.49
C PHE A 86 22.68 -5.13 6.96
N ILE A 87 21.57 -5.12 6.23
CA ILE A 87 20.86 -3.92 5.75
C ILE A 87 19.57 -3.77 6.56
N ASN A 88 19.46 -2.67 7.29
CA ASN A 88 18.25 -2.36 8.04
C ASN A 88 17.06 -2.16 7.08
N PRO A 89 15.91 -2.83 7.30
CA PRO A 89 14.69 -2.59 6.53
C PRO A 89 14.22 -1.12 6.50
N ALA A 90 14.60 -0.33 7.50
CA ALA A 90 14.31 1.10 7.55
C ALA A 90 14.79 1.86 6.31
N LEU A 91 15.87 1.41 5.64
CA LEU A 91 16.30 1.98 4.36
C LEU A 91 15.16 2.01 3.34
N PHE A 92 14.49 0.88 3.12
CA PHE A 92 13.43 0.79 2.12
C PHE A 92 12.15 1.49 2.57
N LYS A 93 11.93 1.57 3.87
CA LYS A 93 10.87 2.40 4.46
C LYS A 93 11.12 3.89 4.17
N GLU A 94 12.34 4.35 4.34
CA GLU A 94 12.72 5.74 4.05
C GLU A 94 12.66 6.08 2.55
N LEU A 95 13.13 5.18 1.67
CA LEU A 95 12.96 5.37 0.22
C LEU A 95 11.49 5.46 -0.19
N TYR A 96 10.63 4.68 0.44
CA TYR A 96 9.20 4.76 0.25
C TYR A 96 8.64 6.11 0.74
N TYR A 97 9.01 6.57 1.95
CA TYR A 97 8.56 7.88 2.46
C TYR A 97 9.10 9.05 1.66
N LEU A 98 10.34 8.96 1.16
CA LEU A 98 10.87 9.95 0.21
C LEU A 98 9.95 10.06 -1.02
N SER A 99 9.43 8.96 -1.52
CA SER A 99 8.47 8.97 -2.64
C SER A 99 7.14 9.64 -2.28
N VAL A 100 6.66 9.47 -1.06
CA VAL A 100 5.41 10.09 -0.56
C VAL A 100 5.59 11.59 -0.40
N ASP A 101 6.66 12.01 0.25
CA ASP A 101 6.97 13.42 0.49
C ASP A 101 7.10 14.19 -0.83
N LEU A 102 7.88 13.65 -1.77
CA LEU A 102 8.04 14.27 -3.10
C LEU A 102 6.74 14.32 -3.90
N PHE A 103 5.90 13.28 -3.79
CA PHE A 103 4.61 13.27 -4.45
C PHE A 103 3.72 14.42 -3.97
N TYR A 104 3.53 14.57 -2.67
CA TYR A 104 2.66 15.62 -2.14
C TYR A 104 3.24 17.03 -2.27
N LYS A 105 4.56 17.20 -2.23
CA LYS A 105 5.22 18.49 -2.46
C LYS A 105 5.17 18.96 -3.93
N GLN A 106 5.20 18.02 -4.87
CA GLN A 106 5.34 18.35 -6.28
C GLN A 106 4.03 18.25 -7.07
N LEU A 107 3.00 17.59 -6.53
CA LEU A 107 1.71 17.50 -7.20
C LEU A 107 1.01 18.87 -7.16
N PRO A 108 0.76 19.51 -8.31
CA PRO A 108 0.24 20.89 -8.34
C PRO A 108 -1.22 20.97 -7.84
N SER A 109 -1.99 19.91 -8.04
CA SER A 109 -3.36 19.80 -7.52
C SER A 109 -3.70 18.34 -7.28
N ARG A 110 -4.22 18.05 -6.10
CA ARG A 110 -4.76 16.75 -5.73
C ARG A 110 -6.21 16.64 -6.22
N LYS A 111 -6.63 15.44 -6.57
CA LYS A 111 -8.03 15.19 -6.91
C LYS A 111 -8.92 15.36 -5.68
N LEU A 112 -10.10 15.95 -5.89
CA LEU A 112 -11.06 16.22 -4.83
C LEU A 112 -12.40 15.56 -5.13
N TRP A 113 -13.08 15.13 -4.09
CA TRP A 113 -14.50 14.78 -4.08
C TRP A 113 -15.25 15.86 -3.31
N ASN A 114 -16.08 16.66 -3.97
CA ASN A 114 -16.82 17.76 -3.37
C ASN A 114 -15.97 18.67 -2.44
N GLY A 115 -14.76 19.00 -2.85
CA GLY A 115 -13.84 19.84 -2.06
C GLY A 115 -12.96 19.08 -1.06
N TYR A 116 -13.14 17.77 -0.89
CA TYR A 116 -12.42 16.97 0.07
C TYR A 116 -11.46 15.99 -0.61
N HIS A 117 -10.28 15.81 0.00
CA HIS A 117 -9.42 14.67 -0.28
C HIS A 117 -9.99 13.41 0.39
N LEU A 118 -9.76 12.24 -0.20
CA LEU A 118 -10.28 10.99 0.34
C LEU A 118 -9.15 10.02 0.68
N PHE A 119 -9.08 9.64 1.94
CA PHE A 119 -8.23 8.56 2.40
C PHE A 119 -9.06 7.37 2.84
N ALA A 120 -8.57 6.16 2.58
CA ALA A 120 -9.12 4.93 3.13
C ALA A 120 -8.05 4.22 3.97
N ILE A 121 -8.43 3.76 5.16
CA ILE A 121 -7.57 2.93 6.01
C ILE A 121 -8.12 1.51 6.01
N ASP A 122 -7.26 0.56 5.74
CA ASP A 122 -7.61 -0.86 5.79
C ASP A 122 -6.39 -1.71 6.13
N GLY A 123 -6.63 -2.90 6.65
CA GLY A 123 -5.64 -3.91 6.96
C GLY A 123 -5.83 -5.20 6.17
N SER A 124 -4.75 -5.87 5.85
CA SER A 124 -4.79 -7.19 5.23
C SER A 124 -3.76 -8.12 5.85
N LYS A 125 -4.19 -9.34 6.13
CA LYS A 125 -3.30 -10.40 6.56
C LYS A 125 -2.44 -10.86 5.40
N ILE A 126 -1.13 -10.93 5.60
CA ILE A 126 -0.11 -11.29 4.62
C ILE A 126 0.56 -12.57 5.10
N GLU A 127 0.55 -13.59 4.26
CA GLU A 127 1.20 -14.88 4.53
C GLU A 127 2.73 -14.72 4.51
N LEU A 128 3.41 -15.32 5.49
CA LEU A 128 4.86 -15.21 5.66
C LEU A 128 5.56 -16.57 5.58
N PRO A 129 6.85 -16.62 5.19
CA PRO A 129 7.63 -17.83 5.32
C PRO A 129 7.73 -18.30 6.77
N ASN A 130 7.51 -19.58 7.02
CA ASN A 130 7.71 -20.18 8.35
C ASN A 130 9.21 -20.21 8.67
N SER A 131 9.60 -19.39 9.62
CA SER A 131 10.98 -19.32 10.14
C SER A 131 10.98 -18.91 11.61
N LYS A 132 12.03 -19.26 12.33
CA LYS A 132 12.18 -18.89 13.74
C LYS A 132 12.03 -17.37 13.94
N SER A 133 12.71 -16.54 13.14
CA SER A 133 12.65 -15.09 13.27
C SER A 133 11.25 -14.52 12.97
N ASN A 134 10.51 -15.10 12.03
CA ASN A 134 9.15 -14.66 11.73
C ASN A 134 8.17 -15.09 12.82
N PHE A 135 8.30 -16.28 13.40
CA PHE A 135 7.49 -16.69 14.55
C PHE A 135 7.73 -15.79 15.76
N GLU A 136 8.99 -15.47 16.05
CA GLU A 136 9.36 -14.58 17.17
C GLU A 136 8.81 -13.15 16.97
N PHE A 137 8.90 -12.61 15.76
CA PHE A 137 8.53 -11.23 15.50
C PHE A 137 7.01 -11.05 15.22
N PHE A 138 6.44 -11.86 14.32
CA PHE A 138 5.04 -11.71 13.90
C PHE A 138 4.06 -12.53 14.74
N GLY A 139 4.54 -13.51 15.48
CA GLY A 139 3.74 -14.45 16.24
C GLY A 139 3.51 -15.76 15.49
N GLU A 140 3.19 -16.77 16.27
CA GLU A 140 2.91 -18.12 15.80
C GLU A 140 1.41 -18.37 15.81
N MET A 141 0.92 -19.01 14.76
CA MET A 141 -0.47 -19.41 14.59
C MET A 141 -0.56 -20.92 14.43
N PHE A 142 -1.66 -21.50 14.88
CA PHE A 142 -1.93 -22.92 14.77
C PHE A 142 -3.08 -23.17 13.80
N GLY A 143 -2.99 -24.25 13.03
CA GLY A 143 -4.03 -24.61 12.08
C GLY A 143 -5.30 -25.12 12.77
N TYR A 144 -6.42 -25.05 12.08
CA TYR A 144 -7.67 -25.68 12.48
C TYR A 144 -8.22 -26.48 11.28
N PRO A 145 -8.63 -27.73 11.43
CA PRO A 145 -8.72 -28.50 12.67
C PRO A 145 -7.43 -29.16 13.17
N ASP A 146 -6.29 -28.98 12.46
CA ASP A 146 -5.02 -29.61 12.82
C ASP A 146 -4.06 -28.63 13.54
N PRO A 147 -4.00 -28.65 14.89
CA PRO A 147 -3.14 -27.76 15.67
C PRO A 147 -1.65 -28.03 15.50
N SER A 148 -1.24 -29.18 14.92
CA SER A 148 0.18 -29.46 14.64
C SER A 148 0.75 -28.57 13.54
N ARG A 149 -0.10 -27.96 12.73
CA ARG A 149 0.29 -27.03 11.68
C ARG A 149 0.61 -25.68 12.27
N ARG A 150 1.89 -25.34 12.24
CA ARG A 150 2.38 -24.03 12.65
C ARG A 150 2.57 -23.15 11.42
N PHE A 151 2.10 -21.91 11.48
CA PHE A 151 2.32 -20.92 10.43
C PHE A 151 2.39 -19.51 11.03
N THR A 152 2.87 -18.55 10.27
CA THR A 152 2.91 -17.15 10.68
C THR A 152 2.36 -16.25 9.59
N MET A 153 1.77 -15.16 10.01
CA MET A 153 1.23 -14.10 9.15
C MET A 153 1.56 -12.74 9.77
N GLY A 154 1.60 -11.71 8.95
CA GLY A 154 1.68 -10.34 9.42
C GLY A 154 0.41 -9.56 9.08
N LEU A 155 0.12 -8.51 9.83
CA LEU A 155 -0.88 -7.51 9.51
C LEU A 155 -0.20 -6.38 8.72
N GLY A 156 -0.46 -6.32 7.42
CA GLY A 156 -0.15 -5.15 6.62
C GLY A 156 -1.30 -4.16 6.70
N SER A 157 -1.05 -2.93 7.15
CA SER A 157 -2.04 -1.85 7.21
C SER A 157 -1.57 -0.66 6.41
N ILE A 158 -2.48 -0.02 5.66
CA ILE A 158 -2.17 1.12 4.80
C ILE A 158 -3.18 2.26 4.95
N VAL A 159 -2.67 3.49 4.78
CA VAL A 159 -3.48 4.65 4.37
C VAL A 159 -3.34 4.79 2.86
N TYR A 160 -4.44 4.86 2.21
CA TYR A 160 -4.53 4.94 0.76
C TYR A 160 -5.27 6.19 0.31
N ASP A 161 -4.59 7.06 -0.44
CA ASP A 161 -5.22 8.17 -1.16
C ASP A 161 -6.02 7.60 -2.32
N VAL A 162 -7.33 7.61 -2.16
CA VAL A 162 -8.25 6.88 -3.03
C VAL A 162 -8.33 7.51 -4.42
N LEU A 163 -8.32 8.84 -4.47
CA LEU A 163 -8.50 9.59 -5.72
C LEU A 163 -7.21 9.65 -6.54
N ASP A 164 -6.07 9.69 -5.86
CA ASP A 164 -4.75 9.73 -6.49
C ASP A 164 -4.08 8.35 -6.58
N ASP A 165 -4.77 7.28 -6.13
CA ASP A 165 -4.29 5.89 -6.19
C ASP A 165 -2.90 5.73 -5.58
N TYR A 166 -2.65 6.31 -4.39
CA TYR A 166 -1.33 6.37 -3.79
C TYR A 166 -1.34 5.84 -2.35
N ILE A 167 -0.38 4.99 -1.97
CA ILE A 167 -0.22 4.53 -0.59
C ILE A 167 0.58 5.60 0.17
N VAL A 168 -0.04 6.22 1.17
CA VAL A 168 0.54 7.34 1.93
C VAL A 168 1.37 6.86 3.10
N HIS A 169 0.82 5.93 3.85
CA HIS A 169 1.50 5.30 4.98
C HIS A 169 1.26 3.79 4.95
N ALA A 170 2.28 3.04 5.30
CA ALA A 170 2.21 1.58 5.37
C ALA A 170 2.92 1.07 6.62
N SER A 171 2.27 0.21 7.37
CA SER A 171 2.86 -0.51 8.51
C SER A 171 2.74 -2.01 8.32
N PHE A 172 3.69 -2.75 8.90
CA PHE A 172 3.67 -4.20 8.86
C PHE A 172 3.98 -4.75 10.26
N GLN A 173 2.96 -5.27 10.90
CA GLN A 173 2.94 -5.56 12.32
C GLN A 173 2.62 -7.05 12.59
N ARG A 174 2.63 -7.44 13.86
CA ARG A 174 2.21 -8.76 14.31
C ARG A 174 0.81 -9.09 13.84
N TYR A 175 0.54 -10.37 13.55
CA TYR A 175 -0.77 -10.84 13.11
C TYR A 175 -1.93 -10.42 14.04
N LEU A 176 -1.70 -10.49 15.35
CA LEU A 176 -2.68 -10.13 16.39
C LEU A 176 -2.64 -8.65 16.77
N ALA A 177 -1.88 -7.83 16.04
CA ALA A 177 -1.92 -6.38 16.27
C ALA A 177 -3.32 -5.84 16.00
N SER A 178 -3.72 -4.85 16.76
CA SER A 178 -5.00 -4.19 16.60
C SER A 178 -5.02 -3.34 15.33
N GLU A 179 -5.97 -3.59 14.44
CA GLU A 179 -6.20 -2.72 13.27
C GLU A 179 -6.47 -1.27 13.67
N ARG A 180 -7.11 -1.05 14.82
CA ARG A 180 -7.33 0.30 15.37
C ARG A 180 -6.05 0.97 15.83
N SER A 181 -5.15 0.24 16.49
CA SER A 181 -3.83 0.80 16.87
C SER A 181 -3.00 1.14 15.62
N ALA A 182 -3.05 0.32 14.58
CA ALA A 182 -2.43 0.64 13.30
C ALA A 182 -3.07 1.89 12.67
N ALA A 183 -4.39 2.06 12.79
CA ALA A 183 -5.08 3.25 12.29
C ALA A 183 -4.65 4.52 13.02
N LEU A 184 -4.43 4.48 14.34
CA LEU A 184 -3.90 5.63 15.09
C LEU A 184 -2.49 6.02 14.61
N GLU A 185 -1.60 5.05 14.38
CA GLU A 185 -0.28 5.30 13.78
C GLU A 185 -0.41 5.98 12.41
N HIS A 186 -1.40 5.57 11.63
CA HIS A 186 -1.69 6.18 10.33
C HIS A 186 -2.17 7.63 10.45
N LEU A 187 -3.06 7.92 11.39
CA LEU A 187 -3.58 9.27 11.62
C LEU A 187 -2.46 10.23 12.02
N HIS A 188 -1.59 9.84 12.95
CA HIS A 188 -0.40 10.62 13.30
C HIS A 188 0.49 10.92 12.09
N ASN A 189 0.71 9.93 11.21
CA ASN A 189 1.51 10.15 10.02
C ASN A 189 0.87 11.15 9.04
N LEU A 190 -0.46 11.16 8.92
CA LEU A 190 -1.17 12.17 8.12
C LEU A 190 -1.01 13.58 8.72
N GLU A 191 -0.97 13.69 10.06
CA GLU A 191 -0.68 14.93 10.77
C GLU A 191 0.75 15.41 10.50
N ASP A 192 1.74 14.54 10.64
CA ASP A 192 3.16 14.84 10.39
C ASP A 192 3.40 15.33 8.95
N LEU A 193 2.71 14.74 7.99
CA LEU A 193 2.77 15.15 6.57
C LEU A 193 1.95 16.41 6.27
N ASN A 194 1.12 16.87 7.22
CA ASN A 194 0.20 18.01 7.07
C ASN A 194 -0.73 17.90 5.85
N ILE A 195 -1.22 16.69 5.54
CA ILE A 195 -2.08 16.42 4.39
C ILE A 195 -3.51 16.03 4.77
N TYR A 196 -3.84 16.02 6.05
CA TYR A 196 -5.16 15.63 6.57
C TYR A 196 -6.20 16.74 6.47
N GLN A 197 -5.78 18.00 6.31
CA GLN A 197 -6.69 19.14 6.18
C GLN A 197 -7.59 18.97 4.94
N ASN A 198 -8.87 19.29 5.10
CA ASN A 198 -9.89 19.07 4.08
C ASN A 198 -9.92 17.62 3.52
N SER A 199 -9.62 16.64 4.38
CA SER A 199 -9.62 15.24 4.02
C SER A 199 -10.68 14.48 4.80
N VAL A 200 -11.37 13.53 4.13
CA VAL A 200 -12.27 12.58 4.81
C VAL A 200 -11.59 11.22 4.82
N ILE A 201 -11.46 10.64 6.01
CA ILE A 201 -10.86 9.32 6.22
C ILE A 201 -11.97 8.27 6.34
N ILE A 202 -11.97 7.30 5.46
CA ILE A 202 -13.01 6.29 5.34
C ILE A 202 -12.53 4.97 5.96
N PHE A 203 -13.31 4.46 6.91
CA PHE A 203 -13.00 3.25 7.66
C PHE A 203 -14.05 2.17 7.45
N ASP A 204 -13.64 0.90 7.49
CA ASP A 204 -14.57 -0.21 7.53
C ASP A 204 -15.23 -0.40 8.92
N ARG A 205 -16.23 -1.27 8.97
CA ARG A 205 -17.01 -1.61 10.17
C ARG A 205 -16.17 -2.04 11.37
N GLY A 206 -15.00 -2.64 11.15
CA GLY A 206 -14.10 -3.11 12.21
C GLY A 206 -13.46 -1.98 13.03
N TYR A 207 -13.34 -0.80 12.45
CA TYR A 207 -12.62 0.32 13.06
C TYR A 207 -13.47 1.14 14.05
N TYR A 208 -14.79 1.18 13.86
CA TYR A 208 -15.62 2.00 14.74
C TYR A 208 -15.53 1.56 16.20
N SER A 209 -15.19 2.51 17.05
CA SER A 209 -15.43 2.54 18.49
C SER A 209 -15.67 3.98 18.90
N GLU A 210 -16.26 4.20 20.06
CA GLU A 210 -16.46 5.54 20.57
C GLU A 210 -15.12 6.26 20.75
N ASP A 211 -14.09 5.58 21.28
CA ASP A 211 -12.75 6.13 21.47
C ASP A 211 -12.11 6.55 20.14
N MET A 212 -12.19 5.71 19.09
CA MET A 212 -11.64 6.04 17.78
C MET A 212 -12.38 7.23 17.15
N PHE A 213 -13.70 7.30 17.31
CA PHE A 213 -14.48 8.42 16.80
C PHE A 213 -14.14 9.72 17.55
N ARG A 214 -13.99 9.66 18.87
CA ARG A 214 -13.55 10.78 19.72
C ARG A 214 -12.17 11.24 19.33
N TYR A 215 -11.23 10.32 19.17
CA TYR A 215 -9.89 10.63 18.71
C TYR A 215 -9.92 11.43 17.40
N CYS A 216 -10.71 11.00 16.41
CA CYS A 216 -10.83 11.73 15.15
C CYS A 216 -11.39 13.15 15.37
N VAL A 217 -12.37 13.34 16.24
CA VAL A 217 -12.93 14.67 16.55
C VAL A 217 -11.91 15.56 17.24
N GLU A 218 -11.25 15.06 18.27
CA GLU A 218 -10.24 15.76 19.07
C GLU A 218 -9.04 16.23 18.23
N HIS A 219 -8.61 15.37 17.30
CA HIS A 219 -7.50 15.64 16.38
C HIS A 219 -7.93 16.28 15.05
N GLN A 220 -9.19 16.73 14.94
CA GLN A 220 -9.74 17.42 13.77
C GLN A 220 -9.67 16.61 12.47
N HIS A 221 -9.67 15.27 12.55
CA HIS A 221 -9.82 14.40 11.40
C HIS A 221 -11.30 14.25 11.05
N LEU A 222 -11.67 14.59 9.81
CA LEU A 222 -12.99 14.21 9.31
C LEU A 222 -12.99 12.72 9.00
N CYS A 223 -13.93 11.99 9.56
CA CYS A 223 -14.01 10.54 9.41
C CYS A 223 -15.40 10.07 8.95
N LEU A 224 -15.41 8.97 8.23
CA LEU A 224 -16.63 8.23 7.87
C LEU A 224 -16.44 6.76 8.25
N MET A 225 -17.22 6.26 9.18
CA MET A 225 -17.10 4.90 9.73
C MET A 225 -18.41 4.14 9.56
N ARG A 226 -18.34 2.88 9.13
CA ARG A 226 -19.51 2.02 9.10
C ARG A 226 -19.80 1.44 10.48
N LEU A 227 -21.05 1.55 10.91
CA LEU A 227 -21.54 1.01 12.19
C LEU A 227 -22.01 -0.43 12.07
N LYS A 228 -21.95 -1.17 13.17
CA LYS A 228 -22.71 -2.42 13.30
C LYS A 228 -24.17 -2.08 13.56
N GLN A 229 -25.09 -2.84 12.97
CA GLN A 229 -26.53 -2.61 13.11
C GLN A 229 -27.05 -2.74 14.56
N ASN A 230 -26.30 -3.46 15.41
CA ASN A 230 -26.67 -3.65 16.81
C ASN A 230 -26.26 -2.49 17.74
N TYR A 231 -25.53 -1.50 17.26
CA TYR A 231 -25.22 -0.31 18.06
C TYR A 231 -26.48 0.54 18.32
N ASN A 232 -26.61 1.06 19.53
CA ASN A 232 -27.78 1.85 19.94
C ASN A 232 -28.01 3.08 19.05
N ILE A 233 -26.95 3.76 18.64
CA ILE A 233 -27.04 4.92 17.75
C ILE A 233 -27.53 4.53 16.35
N ALA A 234 -27.15 3.35 15.85
CA ALA A 234 -27.63 2.83 14.56
C ALA A 234 -29.11 2.45 14.63
N LYS A 235 -29.55 1.77 15.71
CA LYS A 235 -30.95 1.38 15.91
C LYS A 235 -31.91 2.56 16.00
N LYS A 236 -31.44 3.72 16.47
CA LYS A 236 -32.23 4.97 16.63
C LYS A 236 -32.19 5.84 15.38
N CYS A 237 -31.41 5.47 14.35
CA CYS A 237 -31.26 6.25 13.15
C CYS A 237 -32.37 5.95 12.14
N PHE A 238 -33.07 6.97 11.72
CA PHE A 238 -34.00 6.94 10.60
C PHE A 238 -33.58 8.05 9.61
N GLY A 239 -33.04 7.64 8.48
CA GLY A 239 -32.56 8.56 7.46
C GLY A 239 -31.20 9.17 7.80
N ASP A 240 -31.18 10.45 8.09
CA ASP A 240 -29.99 11.26 8.34
C ASP A 240 -30.22 12.12 9.58
N ILE A 241 -29.53 11.83 10.66
CA ILE A 241 -29.73 12.49 11.96
C ILE A 241 -28.41 12.99 12.54
N ILE A 242 -28.48 14.13 13.19
CA ILE A 242 -27.40 14.62 14.07
C ILE A 242 -27.81 14.35 15.50
N THR A 243 -26.97 13.68 16.25
CA THR A 243 -27.19 13.32 17.64
C THR A 243 -25.92 13.57 18.47
N VAL A 244 -25.99 13.25 19.74
CA VAL A 244 -24.87 13.41 20.67
C VAL A 244 -24.38 12.02 21.10
N LEU A 245 -23.08 11.81 21.00
CA LEU A 245 -22.38 10.71 21.65
C LEU A 245 -22.04 11.19 23.08
N PRO A 246 -22.67 10.59 24.11
CA PRO A 246 -22.50 11.09 25.47
C PRO A 246 -21.08 10.89 25.96
N GLY A 247 -20.57 11.87 26.66
CA GLY A 247 -19.33 11.76 27.42
C GLY A 247 -19.51 10.95 28.71
N ASN A 248 -18.40 10.62 29.31
CA ASN A 248 -18.39 10.00 30.64
C ASN A 248 -17.78 11.00 31.63
N THR A 249 -18.59 11.50 32.53
CA THR A 249 -18.16 12.47 33.56
C THR A 249 -17.11 11.89 34.53
N LYS A 250 -17.05 10.56 34.66
CA LYS A 250 -16.04 9.90 35.50
C LYS A 250 -14.64 9.97 34.89
N ASP A 251 -14.55 9.95 33.56
CA ASP A 251 -13.28 9.95 32.82
C ASP A 251 -12.98 11.36 32.25
N GLY A 252 -13.83 12.36 32.53
CA GLY A 252 -13.68 13.72 32.04
C GLY A 252 -13.94 13.89 30.53
N THR A 253 -14.55 12.87 29.87
CA THR A 253 -14.85 12.97 28.46
C THR A 253 -16.09 13.81 28.19
N GLU A 254 -16.03 14.69 27.18
CA GLU A 254 -17.13 15.57 26.82
C GLU A 254 -18.14 14.92 25.88
N ASN A 255 -19.33 15.52 25.81
CA ASN A 255 -20.31 15.18 24.79
C ASN A 255 -19.86 15.66 23.43
N ILE A 256 -19.89 14.80 22.42
CA ILE A 256 -19.55 15.18 21.05
C ILE A 256 -20.71 14.96 20.09
N LYS A 257 -20.79 15.83 19.08
CA LYS A 257 -21.78 15.67 18.00
C LYS A 257 -21.35 14.56 17.04
N ILE A 258 -22.33 13.79 16.61
CA ILE A 258 -22.14 12.72 15.60
C ILE A 258 -23.33 12.77 14.62
N ARG A 259 -23.04 12.69 13.34
CA ARG A 259 -24.03 12.53 12.28
C ARG A 259 -24.10 11.04 11.93
N VAL A 260 -25.29 10.48 11.97
CA VAL A 260 -25.56 9.08 11.66
C VAL A 260 -26.49 9.00 10.46
N ILE A 261 -26.06 8.27 9.44
CA ILE A 261 -26.74 8.23 8.15
C ILE A 261 -27.14 6.77 7.85
N GLU A 262 -28.43 6.54 7.59
CA GLU A 262 -28.92 5.29 7.03
C GLU A 262 -28.73 5.30 5.52
N VAL A 263 -28.06 4.31 4.96
CA VAL A 263 -27.90 4.11 3.51
C VAL A 263 -28.48 2.77 3.12
N THR A 264 -29.27 2.76 2.03
CA THR A 264 -29.84 1.52 1.48
C THR A 264 -28.99 1.06 0.29
N LEU A 265 -28.52 -0.18 0.34
CA LEU A 265 -27.79 -0.81 -0.77
C LEU A 265 -28.74 -1.24 -1.88
N GLY A 266 -28.18 -1.65 -3.03
CA GLY A 266 -28.96 -2.06 -4.19
C GLY A 266 -29.82 -3.31 -4.00
N ASP A 267 -29.49 -4.14 -3.00
CA ASP A 267 -30.24 -5.33 -2.60
C ASP A 267 -31.26 -5.08 -1.47
N GLY A 268 -31.47 -3.81 -1.10
CA GLY A 268 -32.36 -3.41 -0.02
C GLY A 268 -31.74 -3.47 1.38
N THR A 269 -30.52 -3.94 1.53
CA THR A 269 -29.83 -4.00 2.84
C THR A 269 -29.58 -2.59 3.37
N LYS A 270 -29.91 -2.36 4.64
CA LYS A 270 -29.62 -1.09 5.33
C LYS A 270 -28.24 -1.14 5.97
N GLU A 271 -27.46 -0.11 5.75
CA GLU A 271 -26.19 0.15 6.42
C GLU A 271 -26.24 1.50 7.13
N TYR A 272 -25.48 1.62 8.20
CA TYR A 272 -25.41 2.84 9.00
C TYR A 272 -23.98 3.37 9.00
N LEU A 273 -23.85 4.66 8.75
CA LEU A 273 -22.58 5.37 8.71
C LEU A 273 -22.54 6.42 9.80
N ALA A 274 -21.42 6.54 10.50
CA ALA A 274 -21.15 7.58 11.48
C ALA A 274 -20.08 8.52 10.95
N THR A 275 -20.27 9.83 11.14
CA THR A 275 -19.32 10.84 10.68
C THR A 275 -19.36 12.10 11.54
N ASN A 276 -18.25 12.84 11.56
CA ASN A 276 -18.17 14.22 12.04
C ASN A 276 -18.14 15.25 10.89
N LEU A 277 -18.52 14.84 9.68
CA LEU A 277 -18.70 15.74 8.53
C LEU A 277 -20.12 16.31 8.54
N PHE A 278 -20.23 17.58 8.95
CA PHE A 278 -21.52 18.27 9.11
C PHE A 278 -21.84 19.23 7.95
N ASP A 279 -21.07 19.17 6.86
CA ASP A 279 -21.31 19.98 5.68
C ASP A 279 -22.72 19.72 5.12
N SER A 280 -23.55 20.76 5.05
CA SER A 280 -24.94 20.70 4.58
C SER A 280 -25.06 20.42 3.07
N HIS A 281 -23.99 20.70 2.31
CA HIS A 281 -23.95 20.37 0.87
C HIS A 281 -23.80 18.87 0.61
N ILE A 282 -23.31 18.11 1.61
CA ILE A 282 -23.17 16.65 1.50
C ILE A 282 -24.47 16.00 1.97
N SER A 283 -25.31 15.61 1.02
CA SER A 283 -26.60 14.96 1.25
C SER A 283 -26.46 13.49 1.65
N GLN A 284 -27.49 12.92 2.27
CA GLN A 284 -27.59 11.49 2.60
C GLN A 284 -27.21 10.58 1.41
N LYS A 285 -27.69 10.88 0.21
CA LYS A 285 -27.40 10.10 -1.00
C LYS A 285 -25.92 10.10 -1.34
N MET A 286 -25.22 11.22 -1.11
CA MET A 286 -23.79 11.36 -1.39
C MET A 286 -22.94 10.55 -0.41
N PHE A 287 -23.38 10.31 0.83
CA PHE A 287 -22.66 9.46 1.77
C PHE A 287 -22.58 8.00 1.32
N ARG A 288 -23.58 7.50 0.58
CA ARG A 288 -23.49 6.18 -0.05
C ARG A 288 -22.36 6.12 -1.07
N GLU A 289 -22.27 7.14 -1.92
CA GLU A 289 -21.17 7.26 -2.88
C GLU A 289 -19.82 7.41 -2.17
N LEU A 290 -19.74 8.29 -1.17
CA LEU A 290 -18.52 8.52 -0.39
C LEU A 290 -18.03 7.23 0.27
N TYR A 291 -18.94 6.45 0.88
CA TYR A 291 -18.54 5.19 1.50
C TYR A 291 -18.09 4.15 0.47
N PHE A 292 -18.58 4.20 -0.75
CA PHE A 292 -18.15 3.33 -1.83
C PHE A 292 -16.67 3.55 -2.20
N TYR A 293 -16.12 4.74 -1.98
CA TYR A 293 -14.69 5.02 -2.14
C TYR A 293 -13.78 4.27 -1.16
N ARG A 294 -14.33 3.53 -0.21
CA ARG A 294 -13.54 2.59 0.60
C ARG A 294 -13.05 1.37 -0.21
N TRP A 295 -13.84 0.89 -1.18
CA TRP A 295 -13.51 -0.33 -1.94
C TRP A 295 -12.19 -0.32 -2.72
N PRO A 296 -11.71 0.79 -3.26
CA PRO A 296 -10.40 0.85 -3.92
C PRO A 296 -9.24 0.35 -3.06
N VAL A 297 -9.25 0.52 -1.73
CA VAL A 297 -8.18 -0.01 -0.86
C VAL A 297 -8.12 -1.54 -0.87
N GLU A 298 -9.25 -2.23 -0.93
CA GLU A 298 -9.29 -3.69 -1.09
C GLU A 298 -8.73 -4.12 -2.45
N THR A 299 -9.00 -3.33 -3.49
CA THR A 299 -8.43 -3.56 -4.83
C THR A 299 -6.91 -3.34 -4.82
N LYS A 300 -6.43 -2.36 -4.06
CA LYS A 300 -5.00 -2.12 -3.85
C LYS A 300 -4.32 -3.33 -3.20
N TYR A 301 -4.92 -3.92 -2.16
CA TYR A 301 -4.39 -5.17 -1.58
C TYR A 301 -4.41 -6.34 -2.57
N LYS A 302 -5.46 -6.48 -3.38
CA LYS A 302 -5.48 -7.50 -4.45
C LYS A 302 -4.33 -7.30 -5.44
N GLU A 303 -4.00 -6.06 -5.78
CA GLU A 303 -2.87 -5.73 -6.63
C GLU A 303 -1.54 -6.10 -5.96
N LEU A 304 -1.32 -5.69 -4.72
CA LEU A 304 -0.13 -6.03 -3.95
C LEU A 304 0.07 -7.54 -3.87
N LYS A 305 -1.01 -8.31 -3.61
CA LYS A 305 -0.95 -9.77 -3.49
C LYS A 305 -0.81 -10.50 -4.83
N SER A 306 -1.48 -10.03 -5.89
CA SER A 306 -1.52 -10.75 -7.17
C SER A 306 -0.50 -10.26 -8.20
N ARG A 307 -0.26 -8.95 -8.30
CA ARG A 307 0.62 -8.35 -9.31
C ARG A 307 2.04 -8.15 -8.81
N LEU A 308 2.16 -7.65 -7.58
CA LEU A 308 3.45 -7.50 -6.92
C LEU A 308 3.86 -8.78 -6.17
N ALA A 309 2.90 -9.73 -5.99
CA ALA A 309 3.11 -11.00 -5.30
C ALA A 309 3.81 -10.81 -3.94
N ILE A 310 3.25 -9.88 -3.12
CA ILE A 310 3.86 -9.46 -1.85
C ILE A 310 4.01 -10.61 -0.85
N GLU A 311 3.26 -11.70 -1.01
CA GLU A 311 3.35 -12.91 -0.19
C GLU A 311 4.43 -13.90 -0.67
N GLU A 312 5.06 -13.65 -1.83
CA GLU A 312 6.13 -14.48 -2.38
C GLU A 312 7.49 -13.86 -2.07
N PHE A 313 7.94 -14.04 -0.84
CA PHE A 313 9.22 -13.50 -0.38
C PHE A 313 10.42 -14.29 -0.91
N SER A 314 11.48 -13.58 -1.28
CA SER A 314 12.74 -14.19 -1.74
C SER A 314 13.60 -14.70 -0.58
N GLY A 315 13.39 -14.17 0.63
CA GLY A 315 14.07 -14.57 1.86
C GLY A 315 13.08 -14.93 2.97
N ALA A 316 13.52 -15.78 3.88
CA ALA A 316 12.66 -16.32 4.94
C ALA A 316 12.77 -15.60 6.29
N THR A 317 13.66 -14.60 6.44
CA THR A 317 13.84 -13.90 7.71
C THR A 317 12.95 -12.66 7.81
N THR A 318 12.68 -12.20 9.02
CA THR A 318 11.94 -10.96 9.28
C THR A 318 12.54 -9.76 8.56
N THR A 319 13.87 -9.61 8.59
CA THR A 319 14.58 -8.57 7.84
C THR A 319 14.25 -8.63 6.35
N SER A 320 14.28 -9.83 5.76
CA SER A 320 13.97 -10.02 4.34
C SER A 320 12.51 -9.67 4.02
N VAL A 321 11.60 -10.07 4.87
CA VAL A 321 10.17 -9.78 4.74
C VAL A 321 9.90 -8.28 4.77
N LEU A 322 10.45 -7.58 5.75
CA LEU A 322 10.27 -6.13 5.89
C LEU A 322 10.89 -5.35 4.73
N GLN A 323 12.09 -5.73 4.27
CA GLN A 323 12.73 -5.13 3.10
C GLN A 323 11.83 -5.24 1.88
N GLU A 324 11.35 -6.45 1.56
CA GLU A 324 10.52 -6.68 0.38
C GLU A 324 9.12 -6.06 0.48
N PHE A 325 8.57 -5.94 1.69
CA PHE A 325 7.30 -5.26 1.92
C PHE A 325 7.39 -3.80 1.45
N TYR A 326 8.34 -3.03 1.96
CA TYR A 326 8.49 -1.61 1.61
C TYR A 326 8.91 -1.40 0.15
N ILE A 327 9.73 -2.29 -0.42
CA ILE A 327 10.06 -2.26 -1.86
C ILE A 327 8.78 -2.42 -2.70
N ASN A 328 7.90 -3.36 -2.36
CA ASN A 328 6.67 -3.57 -3.11
C ASN A 328 5.70 -2.38 -2.98
N VAL A 329 5.62 -1.74 -1.81
CA VAL A 329 4.82 -0.52 -1.61
C VAL A 329 5.38 0.63 -2.46
N LEU A 330 6.69 0.84 -2.46
CA LEU A 330 7.34 1.84 -3.32
C LEU A 330 7.06 1.60 -4.81
N LEU A 331 7.23 0.36 -5.29
CA LEU A 331 6.95 0.00 -6.69
C LEU A 331 5.48 0.17 -7.05
N SER A 332 4.55 -0.10 -6.13
CA SER A 332 3.12 0.18 -6.29
C SER A 332 2.90 1.68 -6.52
N ASN A 333 3.50 2.54 -5.69
CA ASN A 333 3.37 3.98 -5.81
C ASN A 333 3.94 4.52 -7.13
N LEU A 334 5.14 4.12 -7.52
CA LEU A 334 5.71 4.50 -8.81
C LEU A 334 4.83 4.07 -9.99
N SER A 335 4.25 2.87 -9.92
CA SER A 335 3.33 2.39 -10.95
C SER A 335 2.01 3.18 -10.99
N SER A 336 1.55 3.69 -9.85
CA SER A 336 0.34 4.52 -9.74
C SER A 336 0.51 5.87 -10.43
N LEU A 337 1.69 6.48 -10.36
CA LEU A 337 1.97 7.74 -11.05
C LEU A 337 1.81 7.60 -12.56
N ILE A 338 2.41 6.56 -13.14
CA ILE A 338 2.33 6.29 -14.58
C ILE A 338 0.89 5.93 -14.98
N LYS A 339 0.25 5.04 -14.21
CA LYS A 339 -1.14 4.63 -14.46
C LYS A 339 -2.08 5.82 -14.47
N ASN A 340 -1.99 6.70 -13.48
CA ASN A 340 -2.90 7.85 -13.38
C ASN A 340 -2.70 8.82 -14.53
N GLN A 341 -1.46 9.08 -14.96
CA GLN A 341 -1.19 9.93 -16.12
C GLN A 341 -1.74 9.30 -17.41
N VAL A 342 -1.61 7.97 -17.56
CA VAL A 342 -2.18 7.23 -18.70
C VAL A 342 -3.69 7.27 -18.68
N ASP A 343 -4.34 7.08 -17.53
CA ASP A 343 -5.79 7.12 -17.40
C ASP A 343 -6.35 8.51 -17.71
N GLU A 344 -5.71 9.57 -17.27
CA GLU A 344 -6.06 10.96 -17.59
C GLU A 344 -6.01 11.21 -19.10
N GLU A 345 -4.94 10.80 -19.76
CA GLU A 345 -4.80 10.95 -21.22
C GLU A 345 -5.83 10.10 -22.00
N ILE A 346 -6.10 8.87 -21.53
CA ILE A 346 -7.13 8.01 -22.11
C ILE A 346 -8.52 8.69 -22.04
N GLN A 347 -8.82 9.34 -20.90
CA GLN A 347 -10.11 10.03 -20.72
C GLN A 347 -10.23 11.25 -21.63
N ILE A 348 -9.16 12.06 -21.75
CA ILE A 348 -9.13 13.25 -22.62
C ILE A 348 -9.28 12.85 -24.10
N THR A 349 -8.61 11.76 -24.50
CA THR A 349 -8.58 11.29 -25.90
C THR A 349 -9.71 10.31 -26.24
N ALA A 350 -10.63 10.05 -25.30
CA ALA A 350 -11.74 9.12 -25.50
C ALA A 350 -12.73 9.65 -26.57
N LYS A 351 -13.02 8.83 -27.57
CA LYS A 351 -14.03 9.16 -28.59
C LYS A 351 -15.40 8.65 -28.12
N SER A 352 -16.47 9.43 -28.40
CA SER A 352 -17.84 9.03 -28.10
C SER A 352 -18.28 7.76 -28.86
N THR A 353 -17.61 7.45 -29.97
CA THR A 353 -17.85 6.26 -30.81
C THR A 353 -17.20 4.99 -30.23
N ASN A 354 -16.42 5.08 -29.17
CA ASN A 354 -15.77 3.91 -28.58
C ASN A 354 -16.81 2.98 -27.94
N LYS A 355 -16.84 1.71 -28.34
CA LYS A 355 -17.71 0.67 -27.79
C LYS A 355 -17.50 0.44 -26.31
N TYR A 356 -16.27 0.61 -25.82
CA TYR A 356 -15.87 0.38 -24.45
C TYR A 356 -15.12 1.59 -23.90
N ARG A 357 -15.19 1.79 -22.58
CA ARG A 357 -14.23 2.62 -21.87
C ARG A 357 -12.93 1.85 -21.65
N TYR A 358 -11.83 2.57 -21.67
CA TYR A 358 -10.50 1.98 -21.48
C TYR A 358 -9.80 2.58 -20.26
N GLN A 359 -8.87 1.83 -19.72
CA GLN A 359 -7.99 2.24 -18.65
C GLN A 359 -6.57 1.72 -18.90
N ALA A 360 -5.60 2.23 -18.18
CA ALA A 360 -4.22 1.75 -18.20
C ALA A 360 -4.13 0.26 -17.84
N ASN A 361 -3.27 -0.49 -18.52
CA ASN A 361 -2.97 -1.86 -18.16
C ASN A 361 -1.96 -1.90 -17.01
N ARG A 362 -2.48 -1.99 -15.79
CA ARG A 362 -1.68 -1.96 -14.58
C ARG A 362 -0.64 -3.07 -14.49
N ALA A 363 -0.97 -4.27 -14.98
CA ALA A 363 -0.03 -5.39 -14.96
C ALA A 363 1.18 -5.12 -15.84
N PHE A 364 0.97 -4.52 -17.01
CA PHE A 364 2.03 -4.12 -17.91
C PHE A 364 2.93 -3.06 -17.24
N ILE A 365 2.35 -2.01 -16.65
CA ILE A 365 3.10 -0.93 -16.00
C ILE A 365 3.97 -1.48 -14.86
N ILE A 366 3.40 -2.32 -13.98
CA ILE A 366 4.13 -2.91 -12.85
C ILE A 366 5.29 -3.80 -13.36
N GLY A 367 5.04 -4.63 -14.36
CA GLY A 367 6.08 -5.49 -14.93
C GLY A 367 7.24 -4.68 -15.51
N ARG A 368 6.93 -3.59 -16.21
CA ARG A 368 7.93 -2.71 -16.83
C ARG A 368 8.70 -1.87 -15.81
N ILE A 369 8.03 -1.32 -14.79
CA ILE A 369 8.68 -0.54 -13.72
C ILE A 369 9.73 -1.38 -12.99
N LYS A 370 9.43 -2.63 -12.67
CA LYS A 370 10.37 -3.55 -12.02
C LYS A 370 11.66 -3.75 -12.80
N THR A 371 11.64 -3.62 -14.12
CA THR A 371 12.84 -3.76 -14.96
C THR A 371 13.50 -2.44 -15.27
N ILE A 372 12.75 -1.36 -15.44
CA ILE A 372 13.26 -0.04 -15.85
C ILE A 372 13.93 0.67 -14.70
N VAL A 373 13.32 0.70 -13.50
CA VAL A 373 13.86 1.42 -12.35
C VAL A 373 15.28 0.95 -11.98
N PRO A 374 15.57 -0.35 -11.81
CA PRO A 374 16.94 -0.79 -11.56
C PRO A 374 17.92 -0.40 -12.65
N LYS A 375 17.52 -0.42 -13.93
CA LYS A 375 18.37 -0.01 -15.06
C LYS A 375 18.71 1.48 -15.02
N ILE A 376 17.75 2.32 -14.60
CA ILE A 376 18.01 3.77 -14.40
C ILE A 376 18.96 3.97 -13.22
N LEU A 377 18.74 3.29 -12.12
CA LEU A 377 19.58 3.41 -10.92
C LEU A 377 21.03 2.96 -11.17
N CYS A 378 21.24 2.01 -12.08
CA CYS A 378 22.56 1.54 -12.53
C CYS A 378 23.14 2.31 -13.73
N ASN A 379 22.57 3.43 -14.15
CA ASN A 379 23.01 4.21 -15.32
C ASN A 379 22.99 3.44 -16.68
N LEU A 380 22.23 2.36 -16.79
CA LEU A 380 22.00 1.68 -18.06
C LEU A 380 20.95 2.37 -18.92
N PHE A 381 19.99 3.00 -18.27
CA PHE A 381 18.98 3.85 -18.89
C PHE A 381 19.01 5.24 -18.24
N ASP A 382 18.66 6.24 -19.01
CA ASP A 382 18.33 7.56 -18.52
C ASP A 382 16.84 7.65 -18.10
N LEU A 383 16.45 8.79 -17.54
CA LEU A 383 15.08 9.02 -17.08
C LEU A 383 14.05 9.04 -18.22
N SER A 384 14.48 9.20 -19.50
CA SER A 384 13.59 9.13 -20.66
C SER A 384 12.96 7.75 -20.85
N ALA A 385 13.51 6.72 -20.20
CA ALA A 385 12.91 5.39 -20.17
C ALA A 385 11.50 5.41 -19.54
N ILE A 386 11.25 6.34 -18.63
CA ILE A 386 9.89 6.53 -18.03
C ILE A 386 8.94 7.15 -19.07
N ASP A 387 9.40 8.08 -19.91
CA ASP A 387 8.58 8.63 -21.00
C ASP A 387 8.25 7.55 -22.03
N ARG A 388 9.21 6.68 -22.35
CA ARG A 388 8.97 5.53 -23.24
C ARG A 388 7.93 4.59 -22.66
N LEU A 389 8.04 4.25 -21.36
CA LEU A 389 7.06 3.43 -20.67
C LEU A 389 5.66 4.08 -20.67
N TYR A 390 5.56 5.38 -20.44
CA TYR A 390 4.30 6.11 -20.54
C TYR A 390 3.67 5.96 -21.93
N LYS A 391 4.45 6.22 -23.00
CA LYS A 391 3.98 6.08 -24.40
C LYS A 391 3.57 4.63 -24.74
N GLU A 392 4.33 3.62 -24.28
CA GLU A 392 3.97 2.21 -24.44
C GLU A 392 2.65 1.89 -23.70
N SER A 393 2.47 2.44 -22.50
CA SER A 393 1.27 2.22 -21.68
C SER A 393 0.02 2.83 -22.27
N LEU A 394 0.13 3.94 -23.01
CA LEU A 394 -0.98 4.52 -23.76
C LEU A 394 -1.48 3.60 -24.89
N ARG A 395 -0.62 2.73 -25.43
CA ARG A 395 -0.98 1.73 -26.45
C ARG A 395 -1.52 0.44 -25.84
N CYS A 396 -1.02 0.07 -24.63
CA CYS A 396 -1.40 -1.13 -23.92
C CYS A 396 -2.55 -0.85 -22.94
N ARG A 397 -3.78 -0.75 -23.46
CA ARG A 397 -4.99 -0.41 -22.69
C ARG A 397 -5.78 -1.65 -22.31
N SER A 398 -6.50 -1.59 -21.19
CA SER A 398 -7.46 -2.61 -20.77
C SER A 398 -8.88 -2.08 -20.88
N GLN A 399 -9.80 -2.89 -21.39
CA GLN A 399 -11.22 -2.56 -21.45
C GLN A 399 -11.84 -2.57 -20.05
N ILE A 400 -12.69 -1.58 -19.78
CA ILE A 400 -13.55 -1.58 -18.59
C ILE A 400 -14.86 -2.27 -18.99
N MET A 401 -15.15 -3.41 -18.36
CA MET A 401 -16.39 -4.15 -18.55
C MET A 401 -17.31 -3.92 -17.35
N PRO A 402 -18.31 -3.02 -17.47
CA PRO A 402 -19.28 -2.80 -16.39
C PRO A 402 -20.07 -4.07 -16.07
N GLY A 403 -20.41 -4.27 -14.82
CA GLY A 403 -21.26 -5.38 -14.38
C GLY A 403 -20.58 -6.76 -14.33
N ARG A 404 -19.26 -6.85 -14.60
CA ARG A 404 -18.53 -8.10 -14.49
C ARG A 404 -18.38 -8.50 -13.03
N THR A 405 -19.19 -9.45 -12.59
CA THR A 405 -19.13 -10.03 -11.25
C THR A 405 -18.47 -11.40 -11.29
N PHE A 406 -17.60 -11.67 -10.31
CA PHE A 406 -17.06 -13.00 -10.10
C PHE A 406 -17.68 -13.57 -8.82
N ARG A 407 -18.27 -14.77 -8.90
CA ARG A 407 -18.69 -15.49 -7.69
C ARG A 407 -17.48 -15.64 -6.76
N ARG A 408 -17.60 -15.16 -5.51
CA ARG A 408 -16.59 -15.43 -4.49
C ARG A 408 -16.53 -16.95 -4.32
N LYS A 409 -15.38 -17.55 -4.61
CA LYS A 409 -15.12 -18.94 -4.20
C LYS A 409 -15.21 -18.94 -2.67
N LYS A 410 -16.09 -19.77 -2.09
CA LYS A 410 -16.08 -20.01 -0.64
C LYS A 410 -14.66 -20.45 -0.30
N ASN A 411 -13.94 -19.66 0.47
CA ASN A 411 -12.62 -20.02 0.93
C ASN A 411 -12.77 -21.30 1.72
N LYS A 412 -12.20 -22.39 1.23
CA LYS A 412 -11.94 -23.57 2.06
C LYS A 412 -11.03 -23.11 3.19
N ALA A 413 -11.29 -23.62 4.40
CA ALA A 413 -10.59 -23.28 5.62
C ALA A 413 -9.07 -23.08 5.36
N ILE A 414 -8.54 -22.00 5.88
CA ILE A 414 -7.17 -21.55 5.76
C ILE A 414 -6.25 -22.64 6.29
N GLY A 415 -5.51 -23.24 5.41
CA GLY A 415 -4.54 -24.25 5.74
C GLY A 415 -3.71 -24.56 4.51
N ARG A 416 -2.98 -23.57 4.00
CA ARG A 416 -1.94 -23.85 3.02
C ARG A 416 -0.81 -24.59 3.73
N THR A 417 -0.69 -25.88 3.44
CA THR A 417 0.29 -26.81 4.03
C THR A 417 1.72 -26.56 3.61
N HIS A 418 1.96 -25.78 2.57
CA HIS A 418 3.30 -25.56 2.02
C HIS A 418 3.48 -24.09 1.66
N PHE A 419 4.18 -23.38 2.52
CA PHE A 419 4.62 -22.02 2.26
C PHE A 419 5.70 -22.04 1.16
N ASN A 420 5.37 -21.41 0.04
CA ASN A 420 6.28 -20.81 -0.93
C ASN A 420 7.44 -21.63 -1.50
N ASN A 421 7.24 -22.91 -1.75
CA ASN A 421 8.19 -23.63 -2.59
C ASN A 421 7.86 -23.59 -4.09
N LYS A 422 6.71 -23.01 -4.48
CA LYS A 422 6.35 -22.84 -5.90
C LYS A 422 6.78 -21.46 -6.36
N LYS A 423 8.06 -21.29 -6.61
CA LYS A 423 8.55 -20.10 -7.31
C LYS A 423 8.31 -20.26 -8.80
N VAL A 424 7.80 -19.21 -9.41
CA VAL A 424 7.57 -19.17 -10.86
C VAL A 424 8.93 -19.28 -11.55
N ALA A 425 9.03 -20.12 -12.58
CA ALA A 425 10.27 -20.30 -13.32
C ALA A 425 10.62 -19.11 -14.23
N PHE A 426 9.66 -18.17 -14.41
CA PHE A 426 9.81 -17.04 -15.33
C PHE A 426 9.63 -15.70 -14.63
#